data_16d736baeefc272bfdb298ccf4c959e5
#
_entry.id   16d736baeefc272bfdb298ccf4c959e5
#
_cell.length_a   1.000
_cell.length_b   1.000
_cell.length_c   1.000
_cell.angle_alpha   90.00
_cell.angle_beta   90.00
_cell.angle_gamma   90.00
#
_symmetry.space_group_name_H-M   'P 1'
#
loop_
_entity.id
_entity.type
_entity.pdbx_description
1 polymer ?
#
loop_
_entity_poly.entity_id
_entity_poly.type
_entity_poly.pdbx_seq_one_letter_code
_entity_poly.pdbx_strand_id
1 'polypeptide(L)'
;MKNGIPERVADELYEKMLFFSGYGFNASHAVSYAIDSYYCAWLLTYFEEEWLCAYLESMSGNDEKRSKAFSEVKALGYKIVNIDINYATKSWTILEGKRFMPSFLSCKGVGESAV
;
A
#
# COMPACT_ATOMS: atom_id res chain seq x y z
N MET A 1 -11.17 31.70 36.55
CA MET A 1 -10.66 30.74 35.59
C MET A 1 -9.44 30.02 36.13
N LYS A 2 -9.42 28.68 36.07
CA LYS A 2 -8.41 27.85 36.77
C LYS A 2 -6.97 28.03 36.28
N ASN A 3 -6.71 28.56 35.06
CA ASN A 3 -5.40 28.60 34.46
C ASN A 3 -4.89 30.00 34.04
N GLY A 4 -5.49 31.07 34.58
CA GLY A 4 -5.02 32.45 34.34
C GLY A 4 -5.21 32.98 32.90
N ILE A 5 -5.91 32.26 32.03
CA ILE A 5 -6.19 32.67 30.66
C ILE A 5 -7.42 33.56 30.67
N PRO A 6 -7.38 34.82 30.13
CA PRO A 6 -8.57 35.67 30.00
C PRO A 6 -9.66 35.01 29.15
N GLU A 7 -10.94 35.16 29.54
CA GLU A 7 -12.08 34.57 28.86
C GLU A 7 -12.12 34.90 27.38
N ARG A 8 -11.86 36.16 27.01
CA ARG A 8 -11.77 36.61 25.60
C ARG A 8 -10.77 35.81 24.80
N VAL A 9 -9.61 35.47 25.35
CA VAL A 9 -8.57 34.71 24.68
C VAL A 9 -8.99 33.23 24.50
N ALA A 10 -9.70 32.69 25.52
CA ALA A 10 -10.25 31.35 25.42
C ALA A 10 -11.33 31.24 24.34
N ASP A 11 -12.22 32.22 24.28
CA ASP A 11 -13.29 32.29 23.27
C ASP A 11 -12.73 32.45 21.86
N GLU A 12 -11.78 33.39 21.67
CA GLU A 12 -11.10 33.55 20.37
C GLU A 12 -10.38 32.27 19.92
N LEU A 13 -9.76 31.52 20.81
CA LEU A 13 -9.13 30.26 20.51
C LEU A 13 -10.17 29.19 20.14
N TYR A 14 -11.28 29.15 20.90
CA TYR A 14 -12.36 28.21 20.65
C TYR A 14 -13.02 28.44 19.29
N GLU A 15 -13.30 29.68 18.94
CA GLU A 15 -13.83 30.05 17.61
C GLU A 15 -12.88 29.65 16.47
N LYS A 16 -11.57 29.84 16.64
CA LYS A 16 -10.57 29.36 15.68
C LYS A 16 -10.55 27.86 15.56
N MET A 17 -10.68 27.12 16.67
CA MET A 17 -10.76 25.66 16.67
C MET A 17 -12.05 25.16 15.99
N LEU A 18 -13.19 25.82 16.21
CA LEU A 18 -14.45 25.51 15.54
C LEU A 18 -14.36 25.74 14.03
N PHE A 19 -13.81 26.87 13.63
CA PHE A 19 -13.58 27.18 12.20
C PHE A 19 -12.65 26.14 11.56
N PHE A 20 -11.55 25.79 12.22
CA PHE A 20 -10.62 24.75 11.75
C PHE A 20 -11.26 23.37 11.73
N SER A 21 -12.08 23.03 12.71
CA SER A 21 -12.83 21.77 12.78
C SER A 21 -13.82 21.62 11.62
N GLY A 22 -14.51 22.70 11.25
CA GLY A 22 -15.42 22.71 10.09
C GLY A 22 -14.71 22.62 8.74
N TYR A 23 -13.46 23.08 8.66
CA TYR A 23 -12.62 23.10 7.45
C TYR A 23 -11.48 22.08 7.49
N GLY A 24 -11.27 21.43 8.64
CA GLY A 24 -10.14 20.54 8.91
C GLY A 24 -10.14 19.24 8.11
N PHE A 25 -11.23 18.93 7.43
CA PHE A 25 -11.30 17.80 6.52
C PHE A 25 -11.10 18.29 5.08
N ASN A 26 -9.94 17.98 4.52
CA ASN A 26 -9.65 18.33 3.13
C ASN A 26 -10.47 17.43 2.19
N ALA A 27 -11.62 17.93 1.74
CA ALA A 27 -12.54 17.20 0.86
C ALA A 27 -11.87 16.74 -0.45
N SER A 28 -10.98 17.55 -1.03
CA SER A 28 -10.23 17.17 -2.23
C SER A 28 -9.29 16.02 -1.96
N HIS A 29 -8.61 15.99 -0.81
CA HIS A 29 -7.79 14.85 -0.40
C HIS A 29 -8.63 13.58 -0.23
N ALA A 30 -9.76 13.68 0.47
CA ALA A 30 -10.67 12.54 0.67
C ALA A 30 -11.23 12.00 -0.65
N VAL A 31 -11.61 12.87 -1.58
CA VAL A 31 -12.10 12.47 -2.92
C VAL A 31 -10.99 11.78 -3.70
N SER A 32 -9.76 12.31 -3.69
CA SER A 32 -8.63 11.69 -4.37
C SER A 32 -8.35 10.29 -3.85
N TYR A 33 -8.27 10.12 -2.53
CA TYR A 33 -8.06 8.79 -1.94
C TYR A 33 -9.24 7.83 -2.16
N ALA A 34 -10.47 8.35 -2.21
CA ALA A 34 -11.63 7.52 -2.53
C ALA A 34 -11.57 6.99 -3.98
N ILE A 35 -11.11 7.83 -4.92
CA ILE A 35 -10.91 7.43 -6.32
C ILE A 35 -9.80 6.37 -6.42
N ASP A 36 -8.65 6.58 -5.76
CA ASP A 36 -7.56 5.62 -5.73
C ASP A 36 -8.00 4.28 -5.13
N SER A 37 -8.74 4.33 -4.02
CA SER A 37 -9.32 3.13 -3.38
C SER A 37 -10.30 2.40 -4.30
N TYR A 38 -11.11 3.14 -5.06
CA TYR A 38 -12.01 2.56 -6.05
C TYR A 38 -11.23 1.85 -7.16
N TYR A 39 -10.19 2.48 -7.71
CA TYR A 39 -9.35 1.84 -8.72
C TYR A 39 -8.64 0.59 -8.21
N CYS A 40 -8.12 0.62 -6.98
CA CYS A 40 -7.53 -0.56 -6.35
C CYS A 40 -8.55 -1.71 -6.23
N ALA A 41 -9.75 -1.42 -5.76
CA ALA A 41 -10.82 -2.42 -5.64
C ALA A 41 -11.27 -2.96 -7.00
N TRP A 42 -11.36 -2.08 -8.01
CA TRP A 42 -11.70 -2.46 -9.37
C TRP A 42 -10.64 -3.37 -10.01
N LEU A 43 -9.36 -2.99 -9.90
CA LEU A 43 -8.26 -3.81 -10.38
C LEU A 43 -8.20 -5.17 -9.68
N LEU A 44 -8.36 -5.21 -8.37
CA LEU A 44 -8.40 -6.47 -7.62
C LEU A 44 -9.58 -7.36 -8.05
N THR A 45 -10.70 -6.76 -8.48
CA THR A 45 -11.88 -7.52 -8.90
C THR A 45 -11.76 -8.09 -10.30
N TYR A 46 -11.20 -7.34 -11.24
CA TYR A 46 -11.19 -7.69 -12.66
C TYR A 46 -9.82 -8.15 -13.19
N PHE A 47 -8.73 -7.82 -12.46
CA PHE A 47 -7.35 -8.13 -12.80
C PHE A 47 -6.61 -8.58 -11.52
N GLU A 48 -7.18 -9.60 -10.85
CA GLU A 48 -6.71 -10.04 -9.54
C GLU A 48 -5.23 -10.44 -9.56
N GLU A 49 -4.80 -11.22 -10.54
CA GLU A 49 -3.42 -11.72 -10.61
C GLU A 49 -2.42 -10.60 -10.87
N GLU A 50 -2.72 -9.71 -11.78
CA GLU A 50 -1.87 -8.56 -12.11
C GLU A 50 -1.79 -7.58 -10.93
N TRP A 51 -2.91 -7.33 -10.27
CA TRP A 51 -2.95 -6.47 -9.10
C TRP A 51 -2.14 -7.06 -7.94
N LEU A 52 -2.30 -8.36 -7.66
CA LEU A 52 -1.55 -9.05 -6.61
C LEU A 52 -0.06 -9.12 -6.93
N CYS A 53 0.30 -9.29 -8.20
CA CYS A 53 1.68 -9.27 -8.66
C CYS A 53 2.33 -7.89 -8.39
N ALA A 54 1.66 -6.81 -8.78
CA ALA A 54 2.11 -5.44 -8.51
C ALA A 54 2.16 -5.13 -7.00
N TYR A 55 1.21 -5.64 -6.23
CA TYR A 55 1.21 -5.53 -4.77
C TYR A 55 2.43 -6.20 -4.15
N LEU A 56 2.76 -7.43 -4.54
CA LEU A 56 3.94 -8.16 -4.08
C LEU A 56 5.24 -7.40 -4.45
N GLU A 57 5.32 -6.85 -5.65
CA GLU A 57 6.45 -6.03 -6.09
C GLU A 57 6.63 -4.80 -5.19
N SER A 58 5.53 -4.06 -4.93
CA SER A 58 5.57 -2.84 -4.11
C SER A 58 5.95 -3.10 -2.65
N MET A 59 5.67 -4.30 -2.13
CA MET A 59 5.99 -4.70 -0.75
C MET A 59 7.38 -5.33 -0.60
N SER A 60 8.08 -5.59 -1.70
CA SER A 60 9.36 -6.33 -1.71
C SER A 60 10.51 -5.62 -0.97
N GLY A 61 10.47 -4.28 -0.88
CA GLY A 61 11.53 -3.48 -0.27
C GLY A 61 11.58 -3.48 1.27
N ASN A 62 10.63 -4.09 1.96
CA ASN A 62 10.57 -4.14 3.42
C ASN A 62 10.15 -5.53 3.89
N ASP A 63 10.97 -6.16 4.74
CA ASP A 63 10.78 -7.56 5.16
C ASP A 63 9.46 -7.81 5.89
N GLU A 64 9.03 -6.89 6.75
CA GLU A 64 7.77 -7.00 7.50
C GLU A 64 6.56 -6.89 6.57
N LYS A 65 6.56 -5.87 5.70
CA LYS A 65 5.50 -5.67 4.71
C LYS A 65 5.43 -6.83 3.73
N ARG A 66 6.59 -7.34 3.27
CA ARG A 66 6.67 -8.51 2.40
C ARG A 66 6.09 -9.75 3.04
N SER A 67 6.43 -10.02 4.31
CA SER A 67 5.89 -11.16 5.05
C SER A 67 4.37 -11.10 5.19
N LYS A 68 3.83 -9.91 5.46
CA LYS A 68 2.39 -9.67 5.52
C LYS A 68 1.73 -9.91 4.16
N ALA A 69 2.27 -9.32 3.09
CA ALA A 69 1.77 -9.48 1.73
C ALA A 69 1.75 -10.96 1.29
N PHE A 70 2.79 -11.72 1.64
CA PHE A 70 2.84 -13.17 1.37
C PHE A 70 1.71 -13.93 2.06
N SER A 71 1.40 -13.57 3.30
CA SER A 71 0.31 -14.19 4.07
C SER A 71 -1.05 -13.87 3.47
N GLU A 72 -1.27 -12.63 3.04
CA GLU A 72 -2.51 -12.17 2.41
C GLU A 72 -2.74 -12.86 1.06
N VAL A 73 -1.73 -12.90 0.20
CA VAL A 73 -1.79 -13.56 -1.11
C VAL A 73 -2.04 -15.07 -0.97
N LYS A 74 -1.41 -15.72 0.01
CA LYS A 74 -1.67 -17.14 0.32
C LYS A 74 -3.10 -17.38 0.82
N ALA A 75 -3.66 -16.46 1.60
CA ALA A 75 -5.04 -16.54 2.07
C ALA A 75 -6.07 -16.48 0.93
N LEU A 76 -5.73 -15.82 -0.19
CA LEU A 76 -6.51 -15.80 -1.43
C LEU A 76 -6.34 -17.05 -2.30
N GLY A 77 -5.57 -18.03 -1.83
CA GLY A 77 -5.36 -19.30 -2.51
C GLY A 77 -4.21 -19.33 -3.53
N TYR A 78 -3.39 -18.30 -3.57
CA TYR A 78 -2.21 -18.25 -4.42
C TYR A 78 -0.99 -18.88 -3.74
N LYS A 79 -0.04 -19.36 -4.55
CA LYS A 79 1.22 -19.92 -4.09
C LYS A 79 2.39 -19.04 -4.54
N ILE A 80 3.29 -18.77 -3.61
CA ILE A 80 4.58 -18.15 -3.95
C ILE A 80 5.59 -19.29 -4.10
N VAL A 81 6.16 -19.41 -5.30
CA VAL A 81 7.15 -20.43 -5.62
C VAL A 81 8.58 -19.90 -5.48
N ASN A 82 9.54 -20.78 -5.45
CA ASN A 82 10.95 -20.39 -5.45
C ASN A 82 11.35 -19.79 -6.81
N ILE A 83 12.37 -18.94 -6.78
CA ILE A 83 12.96 -18.38 -8.00
C ILE A 83 13.58 -19.51 -8.83
N ASP A 84 13.25 -19.52 -10.13
CA ASP A 84 13.83 -20.42 -11.12
C ASP A 84 14.50 -19.57 -12.20
N ILE A 85 15.79 -19.81 -12.42
CA ILE A 85 16.62 -19.06 -13.36
C ILE A 85 16.09 -19.12 -14.81
N ASN A 86 15.34 -20.15 -15.17
CA ASN A 86 14.81 -20.29 -16.52
C ASN A 86 13.57 -19.42 -16.77
N TYR A 87 12.90 -18.94 -15.71
CA TYR A 87 11.60 -18.25 -15.79
C TYR A 87 11.57 -16.90 -15.08
N ALA A 88 12.45 -16.69 -14.11
CA ALA A 88 12.48 -15.45 -13.34
C ALA A 88 12.97 -14.26 -14.21
N THR A 89 12.39 -13.10 -13.95
CA THR A 89 12.69 -11.84 -14.64
C THR A 89 13.09 -10.76 -13.63
N LYS A 90 13.22 -9.50 -14.08
CA LYS A 90 13.44 -8.34 -13.20
C LYS A 90 12.28 -8.07 -12.26
N SER A 91 11.07 -8.42 -12.66
CA SER A 91 9.84 -8.22 -11.91
C SER A 91 9.24 -9.55 -11.47
N TRP A 92 8.29 -9.50 -10.56
CA TRP A 92 7.48 -10.66 -10.20
C TRP A 92 6.78 -11.22 -11.43
N THR A 93 6.68 -12.53 -11.51
CA THR A 93 6.12 -13.24 -12.67
C THR A 93 4.89 -14.02 -12.24
N ILE A 94 3.82 -13.87 -13.02
CA ILE A 94 2.59 -14.65 -12.90
C ILE A 94 2.80 -15.97 -13.63
N LEU A 95 2.54 -17.07 -12.95
CA LEU A 95 2.61 -18.43 -13.52
C LEU A 95 1.23 -19.08 -13.52
N GLU A 96 1.00 -19.98 -14.44
CA GLU A 96 -0.24 -20.76 -14.48
C GLU A 96 -0.54 -21.47 -13.15
N GLY A 97 -1.84 -21.59 -12.82
CA GLY A 97 -2.30 -22.29 -11.62
C GLY A 97 -2.14 -21.48 -10.33
N LYS A 98 -2.43 -20.19 -10.39
CA LYS A 98 -2.43 -19.30 -9.22
C LYS A 98 -1.07 -19.28 -8.49
N ARG A 99 -0.01 -19.06 -9.24
CA ARG A 99 1.36 -19.05 -8.70
C ARG A 99 2.08 -17.76 -9.06
N PHE A 100 2.81 -17.23 -8.09
CA PHE A 100 3.71 -16.10 -8.28
C PHE A 100 5.15 -16.51 -8.03
N MET A 101 6.04 -16.05 -8.91
CA MET A 101 7.49 -16.22 -8.76
C MET A 101 8.12 -14.85 -8.46
N PRO A 102 8.94 -14.74 -7.39
CA PRO A 102 9.67 -13.51 -7.11
C PRO A 102 10.66 -13.17 -8.22
N SER A 103 10.96 -11.87 -8.36
CA SER A 103 11.98 -11.37 -9.27
C SER A 103 13.38 -11.78 -8.83
N PHE A 104 14.36 -11.77 -9.75
CA PHE A 104 15.78 -11.91 -9.40
C PHE A 104 16.25 -10.82 -8.43
N LEU A 105 15.70 -9.62 -8.50
CA LEU A 105 16.04 -8.54 -7.60
C LEU A 105 15.59 -8.79 -6.14
N SER A 106 14.73 -9.78 -5.92
CA SER A 106 14.38 -10.26 -4.58
C SER A 106 15.49 -11.07 -3.92
N CYS A 107 16.48 -11.54 -4.68
CA CYS A 107 17.65 -12.25 -4.16
C CYS A 107 18.62 -11.26 -3.52
N LYS A 108 19.01 -11.53 -2.28
CA LYS A 108 20.01 -10.71 -1.58
C LYS A 108 21.34 -10.74 -2.35
N GLY A 109 21.84 -9.56 -2.72
CA GLY A 109 23.11 -9.41 -3.43
C GLY A 109 22.99 -9.39 -4.96
N VAL A 110 21.80 -9.56 -5.52
CA VAL A 110 21.54 -9.36 -6.95
C VAL A 110 21.08 -7.92 -7.18
N GLY A 111 21.84 -7.16 -7.97
CA GLY A 111 21.49 -5.79 -8.36
C GLY A 111 20.93 -5.72 -9.78
N GLU A 112 20.35 -4.59 -10.14
CA GLU A 112 19.74 -4.37 -11.48
C GLU A 112 20.72 -4.58 -12.64
N SER A 113 22.01 -4.34 -12.41
CA SER A 113 23.05 -4.53 -13.43
C SER A 113 23.38 -6.00 -13.69
N ALA A 114 22.91 -6.92 -12.86
CA ALA A 114 23.16 -8.35 -12.97
C ALA A 114 22.01 -9.12 -13.62
N VAL A 115 20.88 -8.45 -13.84
CA VAL A 115 19.63 -8.96 -14.41
C VAL A 115 19.28 -8.14 -15.65
#